data_598a9897a3410385029e21b9e25a4a3d
#
_entry.id   598a9897a3410385029e21b9e25a4a3d
#
_cell.length_a   1.000
_cell.length_b   1.000
_cell.length_c   1.000
_cell.angle_alpha   90.00
_cell.angle_beta   90.00
_cell.angle_gamma   90.00
#
_symmetry.space_group_name_H-M   'P 1'
#
loop_
_entity.id
_entity.type
_entity.pdbx_description
1 polymer ?
#
loop_
_entity_poly.entity_id
_entity_poly.type
_entity_poly.pdbx_seq_one_letter_code
_entity_poly.pdbx_strand_id
1 'polypeptide(L)'
;MKSKQNLLENVVHAIFLLLGLVTVACVLLITVYLVISGIPAIREIGIVKFLFGAEWASTAAEPKYGILPFILTSVYGTAGAILLGVPIGFLTAVYLAKMAPKSVKEIMGQAVSMLAGIPSVVYGLVGMMVLVPGIRKLFGVPDGASLLAAIIVLAIMILPSIIKMSVTALEAVPKEYEDASLALGATPEETWFRVSVPAAKSGIAAAVVLGVGRAIGEAMAVMMVAGNAANMPSLFQSVRFLTTAVASEMSYSSGLQRQALFSIALVLFLFIMLINAALNFFLKGEKRS
;
A
#
# COMPACT_ATOMS: atom_id res chain seq x y z
N MET A 1 -30.59 38.06 7.95
CA MET A 1 -29.37 37.43 7.46
C MET A 1 -29.05 36.10 8.20
N LYS A 2 -29.11 36.00 9.53
CA LYS A 2 -28.85 34.78 10.34
C LYS A 2 -29.69 33.54 9.92
N SER A 3 -31.00 33.72 9.58
CA SER A 3 -31.88 32.61 9.20
C SER A 3 -31.49 31.93 7.88
N LYS A 4 -31.00 32.69 6.88
CA LYS A 4 -30.51 32.16 5.60
C LYS A 4 -29.16 31.44 5.76
N GLN A 5 -28.30 31.93 6.65
CA GLN A 5 -27.03 31.24 6.97
C GLN A 5 -27.27 29.90 7.65
N ASN A 6 -28.16 29.85 8.65
CA ASN A 6 -28.52 28.60 9.30
C ASN A 6 -29.16 27.58 8.34
N LEU A 7 -29.95 28.04 7.35
CA LEU A 7 -30.53 27.15 6.34
C LEU A 7 -29.43 26.56 5.43
N LEU A 8 -28.48 27.38 4.98
CA LEU A 8 -27.36 26.96 4.16
C LEU A 8 -26.47 25.95 4.91
N GLU A 9 -26.14 26.25 6.17
CA GLU A 9 -25.35 25.34 7.04
C GLU A 9 -26.06 23.99 7.25
N ASN A 10 -27.37 23.98 7.50
CA ASN A 10 -28.14 22.76 7.64
C ASN A 10 -28.18 21.93 6.34
N VAL A 11 -28.33 22.57 5.19
CA VAL A 11 -28.28 21.91 3.88
C VAL A 11 -26.90 21.32 3.61
N VAL A 12 -25.84 22.06 3.86
CA VAL A 12 -24.47 21.57 3.70
C VAL A 12 -24.19 20.40 4.63
N HIS A 13 -24.61 20.49 5.90
CA HIS A 13 -24.47 19.41 6.87
C HIS A 13 -25.24 18.16 6.44
N ALA A 14 -26.46 18.30 5.93
CA ALA A 14 -27.27 17.19 5.43
C ALA A 14 -26.62 16.52 4.21
N ILE A 15 -26.04 17.31 3.30
CA ILE A 15 -25.29 16.79 2.13
C ILE A 15 -24.07 15.97 2.59
N PHE A 16 -23.24 16.51 3.50
CA PHE A 16 -22.07 15.78 4.02
C PHE A 16 -22.46 14.51 4.76
N LEU A 17 -23.53 14.54 5.55
CA LEU A 17 -24.07 13.36 6.23
C LEU A 17 -24.53 12.31 5.21
N LEU A 18 -25.27 12.72 4.19
CA LEU A 18 -25.73 11.83 3.11
C LEU A 18 -24.53 11.19 2.39
N LEU A 19 -23.54 11.97 1.99
CA LEU A 19 -22.33 11.47 1.32
C LEU A 19 -21.56 10.50 2.22
N GLY A 20 -21.45 10.79 3.51
CA GLY A 20 -20.85 9.88 4.49
C GLY A 20 -21.61 8.55 4.60
N LEU A 21 -22.95 8.61 4.69
CA LEU A 21 -23.79 7.41 4.72
C LEU A 21 -23.69 6.58 3.44
N VAL A 22 -23.68 7.24 2.27
CA VAL A 22 -23.48 6.55 0.98
C VAL A 22 -22.12 5.84 0.94
N THR A 23 -21.07 6.49 1.40
CA THR A 23 -19.73 5.86 1.45
C THR A 23 -19.73 4.59 2.32
N VAL A 24 -20.31 4.67 3.52
CA VAL A 24 -20.41 3.51 4.43
C VAL A 24 -21.28 2.41 3.80
N ALA A 25 -22.42 2.78 3.19
CA ALA A 25 -23.29 1.83 2.51
C ALA A 25 -22.59 1.10 1.35
N CYS A 26 -21.79 1.81 0.54
CA CYS A 26 -21.00 1.21 -0.53
C CYS A 26 -19.96 0.19 0.01
N VAL A 27 -19.25 0.53 1.09
CA VAL A 27 -18.28 -0.40 1.72
C VAL A 27 -18.99 -1.64 2.26
N LEU A 28 -20.13 -1.48 2.94
CA LEU A 28 -20.93 -2.60 3.43
C LEU A 28 -21.44 -3.48 2.28
N LEU A 29 -21.93 -2.87 1.20
CA LEU A 29 -22.40 -3.57 0.01
C LEU A 29 -21.27 -4.41 -0.62
N ILE A 30 -20.10 -3.83 -0.81
CA ILE A 30 -18.92 -4.54 -1.34
C ILE A 30 -18.56 -5.71 -0.41
N THR A 31 -18.52 -5.48 0.89
CA THR A 31 -18.20 -6.51 1.89
C THR A 31 -19.18 -7.68 1.82
N VAL A 32 -20.47 -7.38 1.84
CA VAL A 32 -21.55 -8.40 1.75
C VAL A 32 -21.46 -9.16 0.42
N TYR A 33 -21.25 -8.44 -0.68
CA TYR A 33 -21.10 -9.06 -2.00
C TYR A 33 -19.91 -10.01 -2.08
N LEU A 34 -18.72 -9.61 -1.55
CA LEU A 34 -17.54 -10.47 -1.51
C LEU A 34 -17.77 -11.72 -0.66
N VAL A 35 -18.46 -11.58 0.47
CA VAL A 35 -18.79 -12.71 1.36
C VAL A 35 -19.73 -13.69 0.65
N ILE A 36 -20.82 -13.20 0.06
CA ILE A 36 -21.82 -14.03 -0.63
C ILE A 36 -21.21 -14.74 -1.84
N SER A 37 -20.37 -14.03 -2.61
CA SER A 37 -19.78 -14.58 -3.83
C SER A 37 -18.55 -15.46 -3.59
N GLY A 38 -17.82 -15.26 -2.49
CA GLY A 38 -16.58 -15.99 -2.19
C GLY A 38 -16.77 -17.23 -1.30
N ILE A 39 -17.72 -17.21 -0.37
CA ILE A 39 -17.94 -18.35 0.55
C ILE A 39 -18.26 -19.68 -0.17
N PRO A 40 -19.05 -19.72 -1.25
CA PRO A 40 -19.37 -20.98 -1.92
C PRO A 40 -18.15 -21.77 -2.36
N ALA A 41 -17.16 -21.13 -3.00
CA ALA A 41 -15.94 -21.82 -3.41
C ALA A 41 -15.10 -22.33 -2.22
N ILE A 42 -15.01 -21.57 -1.13
CA ILE A 42 -14.31 -22.03 0.09
C ILE A 42 -14.97 -23.27 0.67
N ARG A 43 -16.31 -23.35 0.62
CA ARG A 43 -17.04 -24.54 1.11
C ARG A 43 -16.85 -25.77 0.22
N GLU A 44 -16.83 -25.58 -1.10
CA GLU A 44 -16.68 -26.64 -2.09
C GLU A 44 -15.23 -27.19 -2.11
N ILE A 45 -14.23 -26.29 -2.13
CA ILE A 45 -12.80 -26.67 -2.17
C ILE A 45 -12.31 -27.13 -0.80
N GLY A 46 -12.86 -26.59 0.27
CA GLY A 46 -12.40 -26.75 1.65
C GLY A 46 -11.37 -25.69 2.04
N ILE A 47 -11.59 -25.03 3.19
CA ILE A 47 -10.80 -23.88 3.66
C ILE A 47 -9.29 -24.16 3.75
N VAL A 48 -8.92 -25.38 4.23
CA VAL A 48 -7.51 -25.75 4.38
C VAL A 48 -6.83 -25.93 3.03
N LYS A 49 -7.49 -26.62 2.09
CA LYS A 49 -6.96 -26.80 0.73
C LYS A 49 -6.86 -25.47 -0.02
N PHE A 50 -7.83 -24.58 0.18
CA PHE A 50 -7.84 -23.26 -0.45
C PHE A 50 -6.73 -22.37 0.08
N LEU A 51 -6.63 -22.19 1.40
CA LEU A 51 -5.66 -21.26 2.00
C LEU A 51 -4.22 -21.78 2.00
N PHE A 52 -4.03 -23.07 2.24
CA PHE A 52 -2.70 -23.69 2.42
C PHE A 52 -2.26 -24.57 1.24
N GLY A 53 -3.09 -24.74 0.23
CA GLY A 53 -2.69 -25.39 -1.01
C GLY A 53 -1.60 -24.61 -1.73
N ALA A 54 -0.58 -25.30 -2.22
CA ALA A 54 0.58 -24.71 -2.89
C ALA A 54 0.42 -24.58 -4.41
N GLU A 55 -0.66 -25.14 -4.99
CA GLU A 55 -0.86 -25.18 -6.43
C GLU A 55 -2.14 -24.45 -6.85
N TRP A 56 -2.01 -23.57 -7.81
CA TRP A 56 -3.10 -22.93 -8.52
C TRP A 56 -3.08 -23.35 -9.98
N ALA A 57 -4.04 -24.15 -10.40
CA ALA A 57 -4.21 -24.64 -11.76
C ALA A 57 -5.71 -24.72 -12.10
N SER A 58 -6.36 -23.57 -12.19
CA SER A 58 -7.82 -23.43 -12.33
C SER A 58 -8.38 -23.98 -13.65
N THR A 59 -7.54 -24.10 -14.68
CA THR A 59 -7.90 -24.57 -16.02
C THR A 59 -7.39 -25.98 -16.34
N ALA A 60 -6.77 -26.67 -15.38
CA ALA A 60 -6.31 -28.06 -15.56
C ALA A 60 -7.48 -29.05 -15.63
N ALA A 61 -7.22 -30.26 -16.14
CA ALA A 61 -8.21 -31.34 -16.17
C ALA A 61 -8.76 -31.66 -14.77
N GLU A 62 -7.88 -31.61 -13.76
CA GLU A 62 -8.24 -31.62 -12.33
C GLU A 62 -7.92 -30.25 -11.74
N PRO A 63 -8.90 -29.36 -11.58
CA PRO A 63 -8.64 -27.99 -11.12
C PRO A 63 -8.12 -27.95 -9.69
N LYS A 64 -7.08 -27.15 -9.46
CA LYS A 64 -6.48 -26.89 -8.13
C LYS A 64 -6.59 -25.40 -7.82
N TYR A 65 -6.99 -25.11 -6.58
CA TYR A 65 -7.30 -23.74 -6.13
C TYR A 65 -6.56 -23.34 -4.85
N GLY A 66 -5.31 -23.78 -4.70
CA GLY A 66 -4.47 -23.40 -3.57
C GLY A 66 -3.87 -22.00 -3.75
N ILE A 67 -4.04 -21.13 -2.75
CA ILE A 67 -3.61 -19.70 -2.83
C ILE A 67 -2.44 -19.34 -1.90
N LEU A 68 -1.84 -20.33 -1.22
CA LEU A 68 -0.69 -20.09 -0.34
C LEU A 68 0.45 -19.31 -1.02
N PRO A 69 0.84 -19.63 -2.27
CA PRO A 69 1.88 -18.87 -2.97
C PRO A 69 1.51 -17.39 -3.11
N PHE A 70 0.25 -17.05 -3.39
CA PHE A 70 -0.22 -15.67 -3.57
C PHE A 70 -0.23 -14.90 -2.24
N ILE A 71 -0.63 -15.56 -1.15
CA ILE A 71 -0.60 -14.97 0.20
C ILE A 71 0.84 -14.62 0.57
N LEU A 72 1.75 -15.60 0.49
CA LEU A 72 3.16 -15.42 0.83
C LEU A 72 3.83 -14.37 -0.06
N THR A 73 3.55 -14.40 -1.36
CA THR A 73 4.07 -13.40 -2.30
C THR A 73 3.59 -11.99 -1.94
N SER A 74 2.31 -11.83 -1.61
CA SER A 74 1.77 -10.52 -1.21
C SER A 74 2.37 -10.02 0.09
N VAL A 75 2.60 -10.92 1.07
CA VAL A 75 3.28 -10.59 2.34
C VAL A 75 4.73 -10.17 2.09
N TYR A 76 5.50 -10.98 1.36
CA TYR A 76 6.93 -10.71 1.12
C TYR A 76 7.15 -9.51 0.22
N GLY A 77 6.31 -9.35 -0.82
CA GLY A 77 6.37 -8.19 -1.71
C GLY A 77 6.07 -6.88 -0.98
N THR A 78 5.02 -6.86 -0.16
CA THR A 78 4.68 -5.69 0.66
C THR A 78 5.72 -5.42 1.73
N ALA A 79 6.18 -6.44 2.46
CA ALA A 79 7.21 -6.28 3.48
C ALA A 79 8.52 -5.75 2.87
N GLY A 80 8.95 -6.29 1.72
CA GLY A 80 10.13 -5.81 1.00
C GLY A 80 9.98 -4.36 0.54
N ALA A 81 8.82 -3.99 0.01
CA ALA A 81 8.55 -2.62 -0.41
C ALA A 81 8.57 -1.63 0.77
N ILE A 82 8.03 -2.02 1.92
CA ILE A 82 8.06 -1.23 3.16
C ILE A 82 9.49 -1.07 3.65
N LEU A 83 10.26 -2.16 3.67
CA LEU A 83 11.63 -2.19 4.18
C LEU A 83 12.57 -1.27 3.38
N LEU A 84 12.32 -1.09 2.08
CA LEU A 84 13.04 -0.17 1.22
C LEU A 84 12.41 1.23 1.21
N GLY A 85 11.11 1.31 1.02
CA GLY A 85 10.42 2.58 0.77
C GLY A 85 10.25 3.44 2.01
N VAL A 86 9.98 2.84 3.18
CA VAL A 86 9.78 3.62 4.42
C VAL A 86 11.05 4.33 4.87
N PRO A 87 12.22 3.67 4.99
CA PRO A 87 13.44 4.38 5.39
C PRO A 87 13.83 5.49 4.41
N ILE A 88 13.79 5.21 3.12
CA ILE A 88 14.12 6.20 2.07
C ILE A 88 13.14 7.38 2.13
N GLY A 89 11.83 7.09 2.18
CA GLY A 89 10.79 8.12 2.22
C GLY A 89 10.86 8.97 3.49
N PHE A 90 11.06 8.34 4.63
CA PHE A 90 11.18 9.02 5.92
C PHE A 90 12.42 9.93 5.99
N LEU A 91 13.61 9.41 5.63
CA LEU A 91 14.83 10.22 5.64
C LEU A 91 14.76 11.38 4.63
N THR A 92 14.16 11.14 3.46
CA THR A 92 13.90 12.22 2.49
C THR A 92 12.95 13.27 3.07
N ALA A 93 11.92 12.85 3.80
CA ALA A 93 10.99 13.78 4.44
C ALA A 93 11.66 14.63 5.53
N VAL A 94 12.49 14.02 6.37
CA VAL A 94 13.27 14.77 7.39
C VAL A 94 14.20 15.77 6.73
N TYR A 95 14.92 15.35 5.68
CA TYR A 95 15.79 16.23 4.92
C TYR A 95 15.02 17.43 4.34
N LEU A 96 13.90 17.19 3.66
CA LEU A 96 13.09 18.25 3.04
C LEU A 96 12.44 19.18 4.05
N ALA A 97 12.00 18.65 5.20
CA ALA A 97 11.31 19.45 6.21
C ALA A 97 12.26 20.32 7.03
N LYS A 98 13.49 19.84 7.30
CA LYS A 98 14.38 20.44 8.32
C LYS A 98 15.74 20.93 7.80
N MET A 99 16.28 20.31 6.75
CA MET A 99 17.66 20.53 6.30
C MET A 99 17.75 21.22 4.94
N ALA A 100 16.81 20.94 4.05
CA ALA A 100 16.89 21.37 2.65
C ALA A 100 16.79 22.90 2.51
N PRO A 101 17.67 23.54 1.74
CA PRO A 101 17.49 24.95 1.36
C PRO A 101 16.19 25.13 0.56
N LYS A 102 15.61 26.31 0.62
CA LYS A 102 14.29 26.62 0.04
C LYS A 102 14.16 26.15 -1.43
N SER A 103 15.16 26.41 -2.25
CA SER A 103 15.15 26.01 -3.66
C SER A 103 15.10 24.49 -3.86
N VAL A 104 15.87 23.72 -3.08
CA VAL A 104 15.87 22.26 -3.14
C VAL A 104 14.54 21.69 -2.67
N LYS A 105 13.99 22.26 -1.59
CA LYS A 105 12.67 21.89 -1.05
C LYS A 105 11.57 22.08 -2.08
N GLU A 106 11.55 23.23 -2.78
CA GLU A 106 10.57 23.52 -3.82
C GLU A 106 10.70 22.57 -5.01
N ILE A 107 11.90 22.37 -5.55
CA ILE A 107 12.14 21.49 -6.70
C ILE A 107 11.79 20.03 -6.35
N MET A 108 12.31 19.52 -5.25
CA MET A 108 12.03 18.14 -4.84
C MET A 108 10.57 17.94 -4.44
N GLY A 109 9.96 18.93 -3.80
CA GLY A 109 8.53 18.89 -3.47
C GLY A 109 7.64 18.81 -4.72
N GLN A 110 7.99 19.55 -5.77
CA GLN A 110 7.32 19.44 -7.08
C GLN A 110 7.57 18.09 -7.72
N ALA A 111 8.81 17.59 -7.76
CA ALA A 111 9.14 16.27 -8.30
C ALA A 111 8.36 15.15 -7.60
N VAL A 112 8.32 15.14 -6.26
CA VAL A 112 7.53 14.19 -5.46
C VAL A 112 6.02 14.32 -5.77
N SER A 113 5.55 15.56 -6.03
CA SER A 113 4.15 15.79 -6.41
C SER A 113 3.83 15.23 -7.79
N MET A 114 4.73 15.40 -8.75
CA MET A 114 4.59 14.80 -10.08
C MET A 114 4.60 13.28 -10.02
N LEU A 115 5.52 12.68 -9.27
CA LEU A 115 5.56 11.23 -9.04
C LEU A 115 4.24 10.71 -8.45
N ALA A 116 3.65 11.43 -7.48
CA ALA A 116 2.35 11.04 -6.91
C ALA A 116 1.20 11.01 -7.93
N GLY A 117 1.30 11.82 -8.99
CA GLY A 117 0.30 11.92 -10.05
C GLY A 117 0.47 10.90 -11.19
N ILE A 118 1.58 10.17 -11.24
CA ILE A 118 1.81 9.16 -12.29
C ILE A 118 0.87 7.96 -12.07
N PRO A 119 0.10 7.53 -13.11
CA PRO A 119 -0.70 6.31 -13.03
C PRO A 119 0.16 5.07 -12.76
N SER A 120 -0.34 4.13 -11.93
CA SER A 120 0.42 2.93 -11.55
C SER A 120 0.88 2.08 -12.74
N VAL A 121 0.06 2.02 -13.79
CA VAL A 121 0.40 1.33 -15.05
C VAL A 121 1.70 1.87 -15.68
N VAL A 122 1.96 3.17 -15.58
CA VAL A 122 3.19 3.77 -16.13
C VAL A 122 4.41 3.31 -15.34
N TYR A 123 4.31 3.22 -14.00
CA TYR A 123 5.37 2.62 -13.18
C TYR A 123 5.65 1.17 -13.57
N GLY A 124 4.58 0.39 -13.82
CA GLY A 124 4.68 -0.98 -14.29
C GLY A 124 5.35 -1.07 -15.67
N LEU A 125 4.96 -0.19 -16.61
CA LEU A 125 5.53 -0.13 -17.95
C LEU A 125 7.04 0.19 -17.91
N VAL A 126 7.43 1.23 -17.18
CA VAL A 126 8.84 1.58 -17.00
C VAL A 126 9.60 0.44 -16.31
N GLY A 127 8.99 -0.16 -15.28
CA GLY A 127 9.56 -1.33 -14.61
C GLY A 127 9.80 -2.50 -15.56
N MET A 128 8.83 -2.81 -16.41
CA MET A 128 8.95 -3.88 -17.42
C MET A 128 10.02 -3.57 -18.47
N MET A 129 10.11 -2.31 -18.93
CA MET A 129 11.04 -1.93 -20.00
C MET A 129 12.48 -1.71 -19.52
N VAL A 130 12.68 -1.29 -18.27
CA VAL A 130 13.98 -0.90 -17.74
C VAL A 130 14.44 -1.81 -16.60
N LEU A 131 13.60 -2.00 -15.59
CA LEU A 131 13.97 -2.72 -14.38
C LEU A 131 14.09 -4.23 -14.63
N VAL A 132 13.13 -4.84 -15.32
CA VAL A 132 13.12 -6.28 -15.61
C VAL A 132 14.33 -6.69 -16.44
N PRO A 133 14.67 -6.02 -17.58
CA PRO A 133 15.90 -6.31 -18.30
C PRO A 133 17.17 -6.01 -17.50
N GLY A 134 17.13 -4.97 -16.64
CA GLY A 134 18.22 -4.64 -15.74
C GLY A 134 18.51 -5.75 -14.74
N ILE A 135 17.49 -6.29 -14.08
CA ILE A 135 17.60 -7.42 -13.14
C ILE A 135 18.13 -8.65 -13.87
N ARG A 136 17.59 -8.96 -15.05
CA ARG A 136 18.04 -10.09 -15.88
C ARG A 136 19.54 -10.02 -16.16
N LYS A 137 20.02 -8.84 -16.57
CA LYS A 137 21.45 -8.62 -16.88
C LYS A 137 22.34 -8.68 -15.64
N LEU A 138 21.90 -8.01 -14.56
CA LEU A 138 22.73 -7.83 -13.36
C LEU A 138 22.92 -9.15 -12.59
N PHE A 139 21.88 -9.97 -12.52
CA PHE A 139 21.88 -11.20 -11.73
C PHE A 139 21.99 -12.47 -12.59
N GLY A 140 22.07 -12.35 -13.92
CA GLY A 140 22.21 -13.51 -14.82
C GLY A 140 21.02 -14.48 -14.79
N VAL A 141 19.81 -14.00 -14.45
CA VAL A 141 18.60 -14.83 -14.36
C VAL A 141 17.92 -14.97 -15.72
N PRO A 142 17.21 -16.09 -15.99
CA PRO A 142 16.54 -16.32 -17.28
C PRO A 142 15.51 -15.27 -17.63
N ASP A 143 14.72 -14.85 -16.64
CA ASP A 143 13.71 -13.80 -16.74
C ASP A 143 13.89 -12.83 -15.55
N GLY A 144 13.89 -11.53 -15.82
CA GLY A 144 13.99 -10.51 -14.77
C GLY A 144 12.64 -10.17 -14.13
N ALA A 145 11.51 -10.64 -14.70
CA ALA A 145 10.19 -10.48 -14.09
C ALA A 145 10.10 -11.34 -12.83
N SER A 146 10.00 -10.71 -11.65
CA SER A 146 10.27 -11.38 -10.40
C SER A 146 9.69 -10.65 -9.18
N LEU A 147 9.74 -11.31 -8.03
CA LEU A 147 9.38 -10.69 -6.75
C LEU A 147 10.26 -9.46 -6.45
N LEU A 148 11.55 -9.49 -6.79
CA LEU A 148 12.45 -8.34 -6.63
C LEU A 148 12.01 -7.15 -7.45
N ALA A 149 11.64 -7.36 -8.73
CA ALA A 149 11.12 -6.29 -9.58
C ALA A 149 9.85 -5.67 -8.99
N ALA A 150 8.93 -6.50 -8.49
CA ALA A 150 7.72 -6.04 -7.83
C ALA A 150 8.03 -5.23 -6.56
N ILE A 151 8.94 -5.70 -5.70
CA ILE A 151 9.37 -5.00 -4.49
C ILE A 151 9.91 -3.60 -4.82
N ILE A 152 10.79 -3.48 -5.81
CA ILE A 152 11.40 -2.19 -6.19
C ILE A 152 10.33 -1.23 -6.73
N VAL A 153 9.45 -1.69 -7.62
CA VAL A 153 8.39 -0.85 -8.18
C VAL A 153 7.42 -0.39 -7.08
N LEU A 154 7.00 -1.29 -6.20
CA LEU A 154 6.14 -0.96 -5.06
C LEU A 154 6.83 0.04 -4.12
N ALA A 155 8.12 -0.16 -3.81
CA ALA A 155 8.88 0.76 -2.97
C ALA A 155 8.89 2.18 -3.55
N ILE A 156 9.16 2.31 -4.86
CA ILE A 156 9.15 3.62 -5.54
C ILE A 156 7.75 4.25 -5.50
N MET A 157 6.70 3.46 -5.69
CA MET A 157 5.33 3.95 -5.73
C MET A 157 4.81 4.47 -4.38
N ILE A 158 5.31 3.95 -3.25
CA ILE A 158 4.90 4.42 -1.92
C ILE A 158 5.66 5.66 -1.46
N LEU A 159 6.85 5.94 -2.02
CA LEU A 159 7.70 7.08 -1.64
C LEU A 159 6.94 8.42 -1.62
N PRO A 160 6.21 8.81 -2.67
CA PRO A 160 5.56 10.13 -2.70
C PRO A 160 4.57 10.34 -1.55
N SER A 161 3.80 9.30 -1.20
CA SER A 161 2.82 9.36 -0.11
C SER A 161 3.50 9.49 1.25
N ILE A 162 4.56 8.70 1.49
CA ILE A 162 5.32 8.72 2.73
C ILE A 162 6.02 10.07 2.88
N ILE A 163 6.71 10.56 1.83
CA ILE A 163 7.44 11.82 1.87
C ILE A 163 6.50 12.98 2.16
N LYS A 164 5.42 13.15 1.37
CA LYS A 164 4.51 14.28 1.52
C LYS A 164 3.86 14.37 2.89
N MET A 165 3.27 13.27 3.34
CA MET A 165 2.60 13.27 4.64
C MET A 165 3.58 13.42 5.81
N SER A 166 4.77 12.82 5.71
CA SER A 166 5.80 12.99 6.75
C SER A 166 6.35 14.41 6.78
N VAL A 167 6.57 15.05 5.62
CA VAL A 167 6.96 16.48 5.56
C VAL A 167 5.89 17.35 6.23
N THR A 168 4.62 17.17 5.85
CA THR A 168 3.51 17.92 6.46
C THR A 168 3.45 17.72 7.97
N ALA A 169 3.64 16.50 8.45
CA ALA A 169 3.64 16.21 9.88
C ALA A 169 4.82 16.86 10.63
N LEU A 170 6.01 16.87 10.02
CA LEU A 170 7.21 17.49 10.60
C LEU A 170 7.13 19.02 10.60
N GLU A 171 6.48 19.63 9.59
CA GLU A 171 6.27 21.07 9.51
C GLU A 171 5.17 21.56 10.46
N ALA A 172 4.24 20.69 10.83
CA ALA A 172 3.19 20.99 11.80
C ALA A 172 3.70 21.03 13.26
N VAL A 173 4.93 20.60 13.53
CA VAL A 173 5.53 20.68 14.88
C VAL A 173 5.78 22.15 15.23
N PRO A 174 5.29 22.65 16.39
CA PRO A 174 5.52 24.02 16.82
C PRO A 174 7.02 24.34 16.93
N LYS A 175 7.42 25.51 16.43
CA LYS A 175 8.83 25.95 16.46
C LYS A 175 9.37 26.09 17.89
N GLU A 176 8.52 26.43 18.82
CA GLU A 176 8.85 26.56 20.24
C GLU A 176 9.49 25.30 20.82
N TYR A 177 9.16 24.13 20.31
CA TYR A 177 9.78 22.86 20.75
C TYR A 177 11.24 22.75 20.28
N GLU A 178 11.50 23.19 19.04
CA GLU A 178 12.84 23.20 18.46
C GLU A 178 13.71 24.28 19.13
N ASP A 179 13.16 25.48 19.33
CA ASP A 179 13.84 26.61 19.96
C ASP A 179 14.22 26.29 21.43
N ALA A 180 13.33 25.62 22.16
CA ALA A 180 13.61 25.16 23.53
C ALA A 180 14.77 24.14 23.60
N SER A 181 14.80 23.19 22.64
CA SER A 181 15.88 22.21 22.53
C SER A 181 17.22 22.86 22.23
N LEU A 182 17.25 23.79 21.28
CA LEU A 182 18.46 24.54 20.91
C LEU A 182 18.94 25.43 22.07
N ALA A 183 18.02 26.05 22.84
CA ALA A 183 18.37 26.83 24.03
C ALA A 183 19.01 26.00 25.16
N LEU A 184 18.72 24.70 25.20
CA LEU A 184 19.37 23.75 26.13
C LEU A 184 20.72 23.23 25.60
N GLY A 185 21.20 23.73 24.46
CA GLY A 185 22.51 23.39 23.89
C GLY A 185 22.52 22.17 22.97
N ALA A 186 21.35 21.64 22.57
CA ALA A 186 21.30 20.57 21.58
C ALA A 186 21.72 21.08 20.19
N THR A 187 22.32 20.19 19.38
CA THR A 187 22.59 20.50 17.98
C THR A 187 21.29 20.49 17.14
N PRO A 188 21.25 21.13 15.97
CA PRO A 188 20.11 21.06 15.08
C PRO A 188 19.68 19.61 14.77
N GLU A 189 20.64 18.73 14.46
CA GLU A 189 20.39 17.32 14.14
C GLU A 189 19.79 16.56 15.33
N GLU A 190 20.30 16.79 16.55
CA GLU A 190 19.73 16.21 17.76
C GLU A 190 18.30 16.69 17.98
N THR A 191 18.03 17.98 17.75
CA THR A 191 16.70 18.58 17.87
C THR A 191 15.73 17.93 16.87
N TRP A 192 16.13 17.74 15.61
CA TRP A 192 15.25 17.12 14.61
C TRP A 192 14.90 15.67 14.97
N PHE A 193 15.88 14.84 15.33
CA PHE A 193 15.63 13.43 15.59
C PHE A 193 15.08 13.14 17.00
N ARG A 194 15.42 13.96 18.01
CA ARG A 194 14.98 13.73 19.41
C ARG A 194 13.76 14.55 19.83
N VAL A 195 13.42 15.61 19.08
CA VAL A 195 12.27 16.48 19.40
C VAL A 195 11.26 16.49 18.26
N SER A 196 11.65 16.94 17.05
CA SER A 196 10.70 17.13 15.94
C SER A 196 10.12 15.80 15.45
N VAL A 197 10.94 14.77 15.27
CA VAL A 197 10.46 13.44 14.81
C VAL A 197 9.54 12.78 15.83
N PRO A 198 9.87 12.71 17.13
CA PRO A 198 8.94 12.20 18.14
C PRO A 198 7.64 13.02 18.26
N ALA A 199 7.71 14.33 18.14
CA ALA A 199 6.52 15.19 18.13
C ALA A 199 5.61 14.94 16.92
N ALA A 200 6.19 14.65 15.75
CA ALA A 200 5.48 14.33 14.51
C ALA A 200 5.10 12.85 14.37
N LYS A 201 5.43 11.97 15.33
CA LYS A 201 5.34 10.50 15.20
C LYS A 201 3.99 10.00 14.70
N SER A 202 2.89 10.58 15.17
CA SER A 202 1.54 10.15 14.77
C SER A 202 1.25 10.43 13.29
N GLY A 203 1.74 11.57 12.76
CA GLY A 203 1.60 11.91 11.34
C GLY A 203 2.51 11.07 10.44
N ILE A 204 3.76 10.84 10.88
CA ILE A 204 4.71 9.96 10.17
C ILE A 204 4.17 8.53 10.11
N ALA A 205 3.64 8.04 11.22
CA ALA A 205 3.03 6.72 11.28
C ALA A 205 1.80 6.60 10.37
N ALA A 206 0.95 7.63 10.30
CA ALA A 206 -0.16 7.67 9.36
C ALA A 206 0.33 7.65 7.89
N ALA A 207 1.45 8.32 7.58
CA ALA A 207 2.09 8.27 6.27
C ALA A 207 2.52 6.85 5.88
N VAL A 208 3.13 6.11 6.84
CA VAL A 208 3.52 4.72 6.65
C VAL A 208 2.30 3.83 6.41
N VAL A 209 1.25 3.96 7.24
CA VAL A 209 -0.01 3.19 7.07
C VAL A 209 -0.60 3.40 5.68
N LEU A 210 -0.64 4.65 5.20
CA LEU A 210 -1.12 4.96 3.86
C LEU A 210 -0.26 4.31 2.77
N GLY A 211 1.07 4.36 2.92
CA GLY A 211 2.01 3.70 2.02
C GLY A 211 1.82 2.18 1.97
N VAL A 212 1.67 1.54 3.14
CA VAL A 212 1.39 0.10 3.27
C VAL A 212 0.08 -0.28 2.58
N GLY A 213 -1.00 0.46 2.84
CA GLY A 213 -2.29 0.22 2.21
C GLY A 213 -2.22 0.31 0.68
N ARG A 214 -1.45 1.27 0.16
CA ARG A 214 -1.21 1.41 -1.29
C ARG A 214 -0.41 0.24 -1.86
N ALA A 215 0.65 -0.22 -1.17
CA ALA A 215 1.46 -1.35 -1.62
C ALA A 215 0.66 -2.66 -1.69
N ILE A 216 -0.16 -2.94 -0.68
CA ILE A 216 -0.98 -4.16 -0.64
C ILE A 216 -2.05 -4.17 -1.72
N GLY A 217 -2.66 -3.01 -1.99
CA GLY A 217 -3.75 -2.88 -2.97
C GLY A 217 -3.28 -2.78 -4.42
N GLU A 218 -1.98 -2.70 -4.68
CA GLU A 218 -1.47 -2.50 -6.04
C GLU A 218 -1.61 -3.78 -6.88
N ALA A 219 -2.21 -3.64 -8.05
CA ALA A 219 -2.40 -4.74 -8.99
C ALA A 219 -1.69 -4.50 -10.33
N MET A 220 -1.93 -3.33 -10.94
CA MET A 220 -1.57 -3.09 -12.34
C MET A 220 -0.05 -2.99 -12.56
N ALA A 221 0.65 -2.22 -11.74
CA ALA A 221 2.10 -2.10 -11.85
C ALA A 221 2.79 -3.43 -11.56
N VAL A 222 2.33 -4.14 -10.52
CA VAL A 222 2.89 -5.44 -10.12
C VAL A 222 2.65 -6.49 -11.19
N MET A 223 1.46 -6.51 -11.82
CA MET A 223 1.13 -7.43 -12.91
C MET A 223 2.14 -7.35 -14.07
N MET A 224 2.68 -6.17 -14.35
CA MET A 224 3.63 -5.96 -15.45
C MET A 224 5.04 -6.43 -15.14
N VAL A 225 5.44 -6.48 -13.86
CA VAL A 225 6.84 -6.73 -13.47
C VAL A 225 7.07 -8.02 -12.69
N ALA A 226 6.01 -8.63 -12.13
CA ALA A 226 6.12 -9.83 -11.29
C ALA A 226 6.14 -11.14 -12.09
N GLY A 227 5.73 -11.13 -13.37
CA GLY A 227 5.69 -12.31 -14.24
C GLY A 227 4.44 -13.17 -14.14
N ASN A 228 3.64 -13.05 -13.07
CA ASN A 228 2.32 -13.68 -12.84
C ASN A 228 2.28 -15.22 -12.81
N ALA A 229 3.39 -15.90 -12.58
CA ALA A 229 3.39 -17.35 -12.39
C ALA A 229 2.94 -17.72 -10.96
N ALA A 230 2.16 -18.78 -10.83
CA ALA A 230 1.64 -19.27 -9.55
C ALA A 230 2.70 -20.08 -8.77
N ASN A 231 3.91 -19.57 -8.64
CA ASN A 231 5.03 -20.19 -7.96
C ASN A 231 5.08 -19.79 -6.48
N MET A 232 5.71 -20.63 -5.66
CA MET A 232 6.12 -20.24 -4.31
C MET A 232 7.09 -19.06 -4.39
N PRO A 233 7.00 -18.05 -3.48
CA PRO A 233 7.79 -16.85 -3.58
C PRO A 233 9.29 -17.11 -3.47
N SER A 234 10.01 -16.65 -4.47
CA SER A 234 11.47 -16.56 -4.51
C SER A 234 11.84 -15.22 -5.11
N LEU A 235 12.93 -14.64 -4.62
CA LEU A 235 13.31 -13.25 -4.95
C LEU A 235 13.49 -13.01 -6.46
N PHE A 236 14.03 -13.98 -7.17
CA PHE A 236 14.37 -13.89 -8.60
C PHE A 236 13.43 -14.70 -9.51
N GLN A 237 12.34 -15.22 -8.98
CA GLN A 237 11.39 -15.98 -9.78
C GLN A 237 10.11 -15.18 -10.03
N SER A 238 9.47 -15.51 -11.14
CA SER A 238 8.14 -15.04 -11.46
C SER A 238 7.15 -15.51 -10.39
N VAL A 239 6.34 -14.58 -9.90
CA VAL A 239 5.39 -14.79 -8.81
C VAL A 239 4.06 -14.12 -9.11
N ARG A 240 3.00 -14.52 -8.37
CA ARG A 240 1.67 -13.95 -8.48
C ARG A 240 1.20 -13.44 -7.12
N PHE A 241 0.69 -12.21 -7.08
CA PHE A 241 0.09 -11.61 -5.91
C PHE A 241 -1.41 -11.92 -5.83
N LEU A 242 -2.03 -11.75 -4.66
CA LEU A 242 -3.49 -11.87 -4.51
C LEU A 242 -4.24 -10.89 -5.42
N THR A 243 -3.76 -9.66 -5.51
CA THR A 243 -4.33 -8.61 -6.38
C THR A 243 -4.21 -8.96 -7.86
N THR A 244 -3.05 -9.44 -8.30
CA THR A 244 -2.82 -9.77 -9.70
C THR A 244 -3.56 -11.03 -10.12
N ALA A 245 -3.76 -12.00 -9.23
CA ALA A 245 -4.57 -13.20 -9.50
C ALA A 245 -6.02 -12.82 -9.85
N VAL A 246 -6.63 -11.94 -9.05
CA VAL A 246 -7.99 -11.45 -9.31
C VAL A 246 -8.03 -10.62 -10.60
N ALA A 247 -7.11 -9.66 -10.75
CA ALA A 247 -7.14 -8.73 -11.88
C ALA A 247 -6.88 -9.42 -13.23
N SER A 248 -6.03 -10.46 -13.27
CA SER A 248 -5.68 -11.15 -14.52
C SER A 248 -6.73 -12.16 -14.99
N GLU A 249 -7.42 -12.85 -14.06
CA GLU A 249 -8.28 -13.97 -14.41
C GLU A 249 -9.79 -13.66 -14.32
N MET A 250 -10.21 -12.64 -13.57
CA MET A 250 -11.63 -12.37 -13.30
C MET A 250 -12.49 -12.21 -14.55
N SER A 251 -11.96 -11.54 -15.58
CA SER A 251 -12.71 -11.25 -16.82
C SER A 251 -12.96 -12.48 -17.69
N TYR A 252 -12.15 -13.53 -17.55
CA TYR A 252 -12.21 -14.76 -18.37
C TYR A 252 -12.72 -15.97 -17.59
N SER A 253 -12.97 -15.81 -16.29
CA SER A 253 -13.37 -16.89 -15.39
C SER A 253 -14.87 -17.14 -15.40
N SER A 254 -15.28 -18.38 -15.15
CA SER A 254 -16.67 -18.78 -14.99
C SER A 254 -16.80 -19.86 -13.90
N GLY A 255 -18.03 -20.14 -13.45
CA GLY A 255 -18.32 -21.21 -12.47
C GLY A 255 -17.48 -21.12 -11.19
N LEU A 256 -16.92 -22.26 -10.77
CA LEU A 256 -16.13 -22.39 -9.54
C LEU A 256 -14.86 -21.54 -9.56
N GLN A 257 -14.18 -21.41 -10.72
CA GLN A 257 -13.01 -20.54 -10.85
C GLN A 257 -13.33 -19.08 -10.49
N ARG A 258 -14.44 -18.55 -11.01
CA ARG A 258 -14.87 -17.18 -10.71
C ARG A 258 -15.20 -16.99 -9.23
N GLN A 259 -15.86 -17.97 -8.63
CA GLN A 259 -16.14 -17.96 -7.18
C GLN A 259 -14.85 -18.02 -6.35
N ALA A 260 -13.87 -18.83 -6.78
CA ALA A 260 -12.55 -18.90 -6.13
C ALA A 260 -11.79 -17.56 -6.22
N LEU A 261 -11.90 -16.82 -7.33
CA LEU A 261 -11.33 -15.47 -7.43
C LEU A 261 -12.04 -14.46 -6.50
N PHE A 262 -13.36 -14.57 -6.32
CA PHE A 262 -14.05 -13.79 -5.28
C PHE A 262 -13.59 -14.18 -3.87
N SER A 263 -13.29 -15.45 -3.64
CA SER A 263 -12.69 -15.91 -2.37
C SER A 263 -11.29 -15.31 -2.16
N ILE A 264 -10.46 -15.20 -3.21
CA ILE A 264 -9.16 -14.50 -3.15
C ILE A 264 -9.38 -13.02 -2.79
N ALA A 265 -10.33 -12.35 -3.43
CA ALA A 265 -10.66 -10.97 -3.11
C ALA A 265 -11.15 -10.80 -1.67
N LEU A 266 -11.93 -11.75 -1.15
CA LEU A 266 -12.34 -11.79 0.27
C LEU A 266 -11.14 -11.95 1.20
N VAL A 267 -10.22 -12.88 0.90
CA VAL A 267 -8.98 -13.08 1.68
C VAL A 267 -8.12 -11.81 1.66
N LEU A 268 -7.96 -11.17 0.50
CA LEU A 268 -7.25 -9.90 0.37
C LEU A 268 -7.90 -8.80 1.21
N PHE A 269 -9.22 -8.68 1.17
CA PHE A 269 -9.98 -7.71 1.96
C PHE A 269 -9.75 -7.91 3.46
N LEU A 270 -9.86 -9.17 3.95
CA LEU A 270 -9.59 -9.50 5.35
C LEU A 270 -8.13 -9.23 5.73
N PHE A 271 -7.18 -9.52 4.84
CA PHE A 271 -5.77 -9.25 5.04
C PHE A 271 -5.48 -7.74 5.20
N ILE A 272 -6.08 -6.90 4.33
CA ILE A 272 -5.98 -5.44 4.44
C ILE A 272 -6.60 -4.94 5.75
N MET A 273 -7.77 -5.43 6.13
CA MET A 273 -8.42 -5.06 7.38
C MET A 273 -7.57 -5.42 8.60
N LEU A 274 -6.99 -6.61 8.60
CA LEU A 274 -6.12 -7.10 9.68
C LEU A 274 -4.85 -6.25 9.83
N ILE A 275 -4.18 -5.95 8.71
CA ILE A 275 -2.99 -5.09 8.72
C ILE A 275 -3.33 -3.69 9.20
N ASN A 276 -4.41 -3.09 8.70
CA ASN A 276 -4.84 -1.77 9.15
C ASN A 276 -5.21 -1.75 10.65
N ALA A 277 -5.90 -2.80 11.13
CA ALA A 277 -6.21 -2.94 12.55
C ALA A 277 -4.94 -3.07 13.41
N ALA A 278 -3.99 -3.90 12.99
CA ALA A 278 -2.71 -4.09 13.67
C ALA A 278 -1.91 -2.77 13.72
N LEU A 279 -1.75 -2.09 12.59
CA LEU A 279 -1.05 -0.81 12.52
C LEU A 279 -1.72 0.25 13.42
N ASN A 280 -3.05 0.36 13.38
CA ASN A 280 -3.78 1.29 14.24
C ASN A 280 -3.66 0.95 15.73
N PHE A 281 -3.59 -0.33 16.09
CA PHE A 281 -3.38 -0.77 17.48
C PHE A 281 -2.01 -0.35 17.98
N PHE A 282 -0.94 -0.59 17.20
CA PHE A 282 0.42 -0.16 17.56
C PHE A 282 0.51 1.36 17.72
N LEU A 283 -0.12 2.13 16.82
CA LEU A 283 -0.11 3.60 16.88
C LEU A 283 -0.88 4.16 18.07
N LYS A 284 -1.96 3.49 18.52
CA LYS A 284 -2.74 3.92 19.69
C LYS A 284 -2.08 3.55 21.00
N GLY A 285 -1.37 2.43 21.07
CA GLY A 285 -0.64 1.99 22.27
C GLY A 285 0.41 3.01 22.73
N GLU A 286 1.06 3.66 21.78
CA GLU A 286 2.09 4.67 22.03
C GLU A 286 1.56 6.03 22.54
N LYS A 287 0.26 6.32 22.38
CA LYS A 287 -0.37 7.53 22.93
C LYS A 287 -0.68 7.43 24.42
N ARG A 288 -0.53 6.27 25.04
CA ARG A 288 -0.86 6.02 26.45
C ARG A 288 0.37 5.87 27.37
N SER A 289 1.55 5.87 26.84
CA SER A 289 2.84 5.94 27.54
C SER A 289 3.48 7.33 27.35
#